data_955a442ec58e37356ef536c57d1ccd03
#
_entry.id   955a442ec58e37356ef536c57d1ccd03
#
_cell.length_a   1.000
_cell.length_b   1.000
_cell.length_c   1.000
_cell.angle_alpha   90.00
_cell.angle_beta   90.00
_cell.angle_gamma   90.00
#
_symmetry.space_group_name_H-M   'P 1'
#
loop_
_entity.id
_entity.type
_entity.pdbx_description
1 polymer ?
#
loop_
_entity_poly.entity_id
_entity_poly.type
_entity_poly.pdbx_seq_one_letter_code
_entity_poly.pdbx_strand_id
1 'polypeptide(L)'
;ENKIALSSRNNHLNLNAIKKASFLSKSLIKLKKNLKNNKKIKQNLRIKMKYLEKFLKIRIEYLELRSIKNLKISNTISGSRLFIAYYIENVRLIDNF
;
A
#
# COMPACT_ATOMS: atom_id res chain seq x y z
N GLU A 1 5.21 -13.13 -10.90
CA GLU A 1 6.23 -12.40 -10.16
C GLU A 1 5.64 -11.51 -9.08
N ASN A 2 6.22 -11.57 -7.90
CA ASN A 2 5.69 -10.84 -6.76
C ASN A 2 6.09 -9.37 -6.80
N LYS A 3 5.12 -8.51 -6.49
CA LYS A 3 5.31 -7.05 -6.43
C LYS A 3 5.41 -6.60 -4.98
N ILE A 4 6.37 -7.15 -4.23
CA ILE A 4 6.53 -6.82 -2.82
C ILE A 4 7.87 -6.12 -2.58
N ALA A 5 7.94 -5.36 -1.50
CA ALA A 5 9.16 -4.67 -1.13
C ALA A 5 10.26 -5.67 -0.82
N LEU A 6 11.44 -5.41 -1.36
CA LEU A 6 12.60 -6.23 -1.06
C LEU A 6 13.17 -5.82 0.29
N SER A 7 13.11 -6.73 1.25
CA SER A 7 13.69 -6.51 2.56
C SER A 7 14.13 -7.86 3.13
N SER A 8 15.00 -7.85 4.09
CA SER A 8 15.45 -9.07 4.73
C SER A 8 14.30 -9.79 5.44
N ARG A 9 13.25 -9.08 5.77
CA ARG A 9 12.09 -9.66 6.47
C ARG A 9 11.23 -10.53 5.57
N ASN A 10 11.34 -10.37 4.25
CA ASN A 10 10.59 -11.21 3.32
C ASN A 10 10.95 -12.69 3.47
N ASN A 11 12.14 -12.97 3.98
CA ASN A 11 12.58 -14.34 4.21
C ASN A 11 11.78 -15.05 5.31
N HIS A 12 11.06 -14.29 6.12
CA HIS A 12 10.25 -14.83 7.21
C HIS A 12 8.79 -15.08 6.81
N LEU A 13 8.43 -14.75 5.58
CA LEU A 13 7.07 -14.92 5.11
C LEU A 13 6.90 -16.31 4.49
N ASN A 14 5.78 -16.96 4.81
CA ASN A 14 5.42 -18.19 4.12
C ASN A 14 4.79 -17.87 2.77
N LEU A 15 4.54 -18.90 1.98
CA LEU A 15 4.01 -18.74 0.63
C LEU A 15 2.67 -18.01 0.60
N ASN A 16 1.80 -18.29 1.57
CA ASN A 16 0.50 -17.63 1.65
C ASN A 16 0.64 -16.13 1.90
N ALA A 17 1.56 -15.75 2.80
CA ALA A 17 1.81 -14.34 3.09
C ALA A 17 2.40 -13.63 1.86
N ILE A 18 3.28 -14.28 1.11
CA ILE A 18 3.83 -13.71 -0.11
C ILE A 18 2.72 -13.46 -1.15
N LYS A 19 1.77 -14.39 -1.26
CA LYS A 19 0.61 -14.21 -2.15
C LYS A 19 -0.24 -13.02 -1.73
N LYS A 20 -0.46 -12.83 -0.44
CA LYS A 20 -1.21 -11.67 0.08
C LYS A 20 -0.48 -10.37 -0.25
N ALA A 21 0.82 -10.32 -0.02
CA ALA A 21 1.62 -9.13 -0.31
C ALA A 21 1.60 -8.80 -1.80
N SER A 22 1.70 -9.81 -2.64
CA SER A 22 1.64 -9.64 -4.10
C SER A 22 0.28 -9.10 -4.54
N PHE A 23 -0.81 -9.64 -3.99
CA PHE A 23 -2.16 -9.16 -4.29
C PHE A 23 -2.31 -7.70 -3.86
N LEU A 24 -1.83 -7.37 -2.66
CA LEU A 24 -1.90 -6.01 -2.14
C LEU A 24 -1.18 -5.03 -3.06
N SER A 25 0.04 -5.38 -3.46
CA SER A 25 0.84 -4.53 -4.36
C SER A 25 0.12 -4.27 -5.68
N LYS A 26 -0.41 -5.32 -6.29
CA LYS A 26 -1.14 -5.20 -7.56
C LYS A 26 -2.38 -4.33 -7.39
N SER A 27 -3.10 -4.50 -6.29
CA SER A 27 -4.29 -3.70 -5.99
C SER A 27 -3.96 -2.23 -5.85
N LEU A 28 -2.85 -1.91 -5.19
CA LEU A 28 -2.45 -0.52 -4.98
C LEU A 28 -1.92 0.13 -6.26
N ILE A 29 -1.23 -0.62 -7.10
CA ILE A 29 -0.80 -0.12 -8.41
C ILE A 29 -2.02 0.24 -9.25
N LYS A 30 -3.02 -0.64 -9.26
CA LYS A 30 -4.25 -0.40 -9.99
C LYS A 30 -5.03 0.78 -9.41
N LEU A 31 -5.09 0.88 -8.09
CA LEU A 31 -5.74 1.99 -7.40
C LEU A 31 -5.12 3.31 -7.82
N LYS A 32 -3.80 3.40 -7.80
CA LYS A 32 -3.12 4.64 -8.17
C LYS A 32 -3.43 5.06 -9.61
N LYS A 33 -3.49 4.10 -10.53
CA LYS A 33 -3.83 4.40 -11.92
C LYS A 33 -5.23 4.97 -12.06
N ASN A 34 -6.13 4.61 -11.16
CA ASN A 34 -7.53 5.02 -11.20
C ASN A 34 -7.83 6.23 -10.32
N LEU A 35 -6.86 6.69 -9.53
CA LEU A 35 -7.05 7.87 -8.70
C LEU A 35 -7.11 9.11 -9.57
N LYS A 36 -7.95 10.06 -9.14
CA LYS A 36 -8.06 11.37 -9.77
C LYS A 36 -7.71 12.43 -8.74
N ASN A 37 -7.11 13.53 -9.21
CA ASN A 37 -6.79 14.64 -8.33
C ASN A 37 -8.08 15.23 -7.75
N ASN A 38 -8.30 15.08 -6.46
CA ASN A 38 -9.44 15.68 -5.80
C ASN A 38 -9.23 15.66 -4.28
N LYS A 39 -10.13 16.38 -3.59
CA LYS A 39 -10.03 16.50 -2.13
C LYS A 39 -10.38 15.22 -1.38
N LYS A 40 -10.94 14.24 -2.06
CA LYS A 40 -11.40 12.99 -1.44
C LYS A 40 -10.38 11.86 -1.53
N ILE A 41 -9.18 12.13 -2.01
CA ILE A 41 -8.15 11.08 -2.13
C ILE A 41 -7.90 10.41 -0.79
N LYS A 42 -7.71 11.19 0.26
CA LYS A 42 -7.45 10.65 1.60
C LYS A 42 -8.58 9.74 2.07
N GLN A 43 -9.82 10.15 1.84
CA GLN A 43 -11.00 9.38 2.21
C GLN A 43 -11.07 8.08 1.41
N ASN A 44 -10.81 8.14 0.11
CA ASN A 44 -10.81 6.98 -0.77
C ASN A 44 -9.74 5.98 -0.35
N LEU A 45 -8.55 6.45 0.03
CA LEU A 45 -7.48 5.60 0.51
C LEU A 45 -7.88 4.90 1.81
N ARG A 46 -8.58 5.61 2.71
CA ARG A 46 -9.04 5.03 3.97
C ARG A 46 -10.05 3.90 3.72
N ILE A 47 -10.96 4.11 2.78
CA ILE A 47 -11.95 3.09 2.42
C ILE A 47 -11.25 1.86 1.85
N LYS A 48 -10.30 2.07 0.95
CA LYS A 48 -9.54 0.97 0.34
C LYS A 48 -8.71 0.23 1.37
N MET A 49 -8.13 0.96 2.31
CA MET A 49 -7.34 0.38 3.38
C MET A 49 -8.17 -0.59 4.21
N LYS A 50 -9.37 -0.17 4.62
CA LYS A 50 -10.27 -1.04 5.40
C LYS A 50 -10.71 -2.26 4.61
N TYR A 51 -10.97 -2.09 3.32
CA TYR A 51 -11.35 -3.19 2.45
C TYR A 51 -10.23 -4.23 2.37
N LEU A 52 -9.00 -3.79 2.15
CA LEU A 52 -7.86 -4.67 2.01
C LEU A 52 -7.53 -5.39 3.32
N GLU A 53 -7.65 -4.68 4.45
CA GLU A 53 -7.44 -5.30 5.75
C GLU A 53 -8.41 -6.46 5.97
N LYS A 54 -9.67 -6.24 5.65
CA LYS A 54 -10.71 -7.25 5.84
C LYS A 54 -10.56 -8.40 4.84
N PHE A 55 -10.32 -8.06 3.58
CA PHE A 55 -10.23 -9.06 2.51
C PHE A 55 -9.01 -9.97 2.68
N LEU A 56 -7.85 -9.38 2.99
CA LEU A 56 -6.60 -10.12 3.12
C LEU A 56 -6.31 -10.58 4.54
N LYS A 57 -7.11 -10.13 5.51
CA LYS A 57 -6.88 -10.41 6.93
C LYS A 57 -5.48 -9.99 7.38
N ILE A 58 -5.14 -8.76 7.04
CA ILE A 58 -3.86 -8.14 7.41
C ILE A 58 -4.16 -6.86 8.20
N ARG A 59 -3.12 -6.28 8.78
CA ARG A 59 -3.23 -4.99 9.46
C ARG A 59 -2.42 -3.96 8.70
N ILE A 60 -3.06 -2.87 8.30
CA ILE A 60 -2.40 -1.79 7.60
C ILE A 60 -2.17 -0.65 8.59
N GLU A 61 -0.92 -0.26 8.77
CA GLU A 61 -0.56 0.83 9.66
C GLU A 61 -0.93 2.17 9.06
N TYR A 62 -0.59 2.38 7.79
CA TYR A 62 -1.00 3.57 7.04
C TYR A 62 -1.01 3.28 5.55
N LEU A 63 -1.81 4.07 4.85
CA LEU A 63 -1.84 4.09 3.38
C LEU A 63 -2.08 5.55 2.99
N GLU A 64 -1.06 6.21 2.44
CA GLU A 64 -1.08 7.64 2.19
C GLU A 64 -0.48 7.99 0.84
N LEU A 65 -1.03 9.04 0.21
CA LEU A 65 -0.42 9.63 -0.98
C LEU A 65 0.43 10.79 -0.52
N ARG A 66 1.74 10.73 -0.81
CA ARG A 66 2.68 11.77 -0.40
C ARG A 66 3.49 12.26 -1.58
N SER A 67 3.82 13.55 -1.55
CA SER A 67 4.70 14.17 -2.54
C SER A 67 6.10 13.57 -2.44
N ILE A 68 6.68 13.22 -3.58
CA ILE A 68 8.06 12.74 -3.62
C ILE A 68 9.02 13.84 -3.20
N LYS A 69 8.68 15.09 -3.50
CA LYS A 69 9.55 16.23 -3.25
C LYS A 69 9.76 16.52 -1.76
N ASN A 70 8.70 16.49 -0.97
CA ASN A 70 8.77 16.88 0.45
C ASN A 70 8.14 15.88 1.42
N LEU A 71 7.63 14.75 0.91
CA LEU A 71 7.00 13.69 1.68
C LEU A 71 5.77 14.11 2.48
N LYS A 72 5.17 15.26 2.13
CA LYS A 72 3.93 15.70 2.76
C LYS A 72 2.74 15.05 2.08
N ILE A 73 1.65 14.91 2.83
CA ILE A 73 0.38 14.39 2.30
C ILE A 73 -0.02 15.23 1.09
N SER A 74 -0.40 14.55 0.02
CA SER A 74 -0.68 15.21 -1.26
C SER A 74 -2.10 14.90 -1.72
N ASN A 75 -2.69 15.86 -2.44
CA ASN A 75 -3.95 15.69 -3.16
C ASN A 75 -3.72 15.63 -4.67
N THR A 76 -2.47 15.63 -5.10
CA THR A 76 -2.08 15.63 -6.50
C THR A 76 -1.32 14.35 -6.81
N ILE A 77 -1.83 13.58 -7.78
CA ILE A 77 -1.22 12.27 -8.10
C ILE A 77 0.13 12.46 -8.77
N SER A 78 0.24 13.43 -9.67
CA SER A 78 1.51 13.73 -10.33
C SER A 78 2.56 14.15 -9.30
N GLY A 79 3.74 13.56 -9.37
CA GLY A 79 4.82 13.86 -8.43
C GLY A 79 4.60 13.29 -7.04
N SER A 80 3.67 12.34 -6.91
CA SER A 80 3.36 11.70 -5.62
C SER A 80 3.39 10.19 -5.75
N ARG A 81 3.51 9.50 -4.61
CA ARG A 81 3.44 8.05 -4.54
C ARG A 81 2.55 7.62 -3.39
N LEU A 82 1.99 6.43 -3.53
CA LEU A 82 1.28 5.77 -2.45
C LEU A 82 2.30 5.10 -1.54
N PHE A 83 2.28 5.46 -0.27
CA PHE A 83 3.14 4.86 0.75
C PHE A 83 2.28 3.99 1.66
N ILE A 84 2.74 2.78 1.91
CA ILE A 84 2.03 1.84 2.76
C ILE A 84 2.98 1.16 3.73
N ALA A 85 2.50 0.96 4.96
CA ALA A 85 3.13 0.07 5.92
C ALA A 85 2.07 -0.88 6.44
N TYR A 86 2.38 -2.17 6.48
CA TYR A 86 1.40 -3.17 6.86
C TYR A 86 2.09 -4.38 7.49
N TYR A 87 1.29 -5.21 8.16
CA TYR A 87 1.78 -6.39 8.86
C TYR A 87 1.12 -7.64 8.31
N ILE A 88 1.95 -8.64 8.01
CA ILE A 88 1.50 -9.99 7.70
C ILE A 88 2.27 -10.91 8.63
N GLU A 89 1.55 -11.71 9.44
CA GLU A 89 2.16 -12.69 10.35
C GLU A 89 3.25 -12.06 11.23
N ASN A 90 2.96 -10.87 11.75
CA ASN A 90 3.87 -10.11 12.64
C ASN A 90 5.12 -9.56 11.95
N VAL A 91 5.21 -9.66 10.64
CA VAL A 91 6.29 -9.05 9.88
C VAL A 91 5.80 -7.73 9.30
N ARG A 92 6.51 -6.63 9.62
CA ARG A 92 6.18 -5.30 9.10
C ARG A 92 6.82 -5.12 7.74
N LEU A 93 6.00 -4.78 6.77
CA LEU A 93 6.43 -4.52 5.40
C LEU A 93 6.10 -3.08 5.02
N ILE A 94 6.99 -2.44 4.28
CA ILE A 94 6.77 -1.09 3.75
C ILE A 94 7.06 -1.08 2.27
N ASP A 95 6.29 -0.26 1.55
CA ASP A 95 6.47 -0.14 0.10
C ASP A 95 5.89 1.18 -0.37
N ASN A 96 6.16 1.52 -1.62
CA ASN A 96 5.56 2.69 -2.26
C ASN A 96 5.31 2.42 -3.74
N PHE A 97 4.33 3.12 -4.29
CA PHE A 97 3.90 2.92 -5.68
C PHE A 97 3.66 4.22 -6.41
#